data_4ad64e1c84d76d29b9e014d59610f36c
#
_entry.id   4ad64e1c84d76d29b9e014d59610f36c
#
_cell.length_a   1.000
_cell.length_b   1.000
_cell.length_c   1.000
_cell.angle_alpha   90.00
_cell.angle_beta   90.00
_cell.angle_gamma   90.00
#
_symmetry.space_group_name_H-M   'P 1'
#
loop_
_entity.id
_entity.type
_entity.pdbx_description
1 polymer ?
#
loop_
_entity_poly.entity_id
_entity_poly.type
_entity_poly.pdbx_seq_one_letter_code
_entity_poly.pdbx_strand_id
1 'polypeptide(L)'
;MISEQTIQQAAQLLGEAAKPARVILFGSYARGDAKEDSDLDFLVIEPELNDKFSEMVRLRQVLRPLKVAADVLVYSQAEINQQQGSCSSAVYWAMREGKVLYDTAH
;
A
#
# COMPACT_ATOMS: atom_id res chain seq x y z
N MET A 1 -5.73 -7.06 17.09
CA MET A 1 -5.86 -6.44 15.75
C MET A 1 -5.14 -5.12 15.72
N ILE A 2 -4.73 -4.70 14.55
CA ILE A 2 -4.01 -3.45 14.38
C ILE A 2 -5.01 -2.30 14.42
N SER A 3 -4.75 -1.28 15.24
CA SER A 3 -5.67 -0.16 15.40
C SER A 3 -5.69 0.73 14.17
N GLU A 4 -6.79 1.43 13.97
CA GLU A 4 -6.92 2.38 12.87
C GLU A 4 -5.85 3.47 12.94
N GLN A 5 -5.52 3.91 14.15
CA GLN A 5 -4.47 4.91 14.34
C GLN A 5 -3.12 4.40 13.85
N THR A 6 -2.79 3.15 14.15
CA THR A 6 -1.54 2.54 13.69
C THR A 6 -1.53 2.40 12.18
N ILE A 7 -2.68 2.04 11.58
CA ILE A 7 -2.80 1.94 10.13
C ILE A 7 -2.55 3.31 9.48
N GLN A 8 -3.10 4.38 10.05
CA GLN A 8 -2.86 5.72 9.55
C GLN A 8 -1.40 6.13 9.68
N GLN A 9 -0.76 5.78 10.79
CA GLN A 9 0.67 6.03 10.96
C GLN A 9 1.50 5.30 9.91
N ALA A 10 1.16 4.04 9.64
CA ALA A 10 1.85 3.26 8.63
C ALA A 10 1.73 3.91 7.25
N ALA A 11 0.52 4.32 6.89
CA ALA A 11 0.28 4.97 5.60
C ALA A 11 1.06 6.28 5.49
N GLN A 12 1.10 7.05 6.57
CA GLN A 12 1.85 8.31 6.60
C GLN A 12 3.34 8.08 6.41
N LEU A 13 3.89 7.09 7.09
CA LEU A 13 5.31 6.76 6.97
C LEU A 13 5.65 6.32 5.55
N LEU A 14 4.81 5.46 4.97
CA LEU A 14 5.02 5.00 3.59
C LEU A 14 4.94 6.17 2.61
N GLY A 15 3.93 7.01 2.77
CA GLY A 15 3.73 8.14 1.89
C GLY A 15 4.88 9.13 1.95
N GLU A 16 5.35 9.45 3.14
CA GLU A 16 6.46 10.40 3.31
C GLU A 16 7.76 9.83 2.74
N ALA A 17 7.97 8.52 2.87
CA ALA A 17 9.18 7.88 2.36
C ALA A 17 9.16 7.76 0.84
N ALA A 18 7.99 7.62 0.24
CA ALA A 18 7.84 7.35 -1.20
C ALA A 18 7.45 8.57 -2.03
N LYS A 19 7.13 9.70 -1.40
CA LYS A 19 6.51 10.81 -2.12
C LYS A 19 7.37 11.35 -3.26
N PRO A 20 6.70 11.82 -4.35
CA PRO A 20 5.25 11.85 -4.47
C PRO A 20 4.68 10.45 -4.64
N ALA A 21 3.58 10.16 -3.93
CA ALA A 21 3.03 8.82 -3.96
C ALA A 21 1.57 8.80 -3.52
N ARG A 22 0.91 7.73 -3.85
CA ARG A 22 -0.42 7.40 -3.34
C ARG A 22 -0.30 6.09 -2.56
N VAL A 23 -0.87 6.04 -1.36
CA VAL A 23 -0.85 4.84 -0.52
C VAL A 23 -2.29 4.38 -0.33
N ILE A 24 -2.56 3.14 -0.73
CA ILE A 24 -3.89 2.54 -0.68
C ILE A 24 -3.85 1.33 0.25
N LEU A 25 -4.73 1.31 1.24
CA LEU A 25 -4.95 0.13 2.07
C LEU A 25 -5.96 -0.76 1.34
N PHE A 26 -5.63 -2.05 1.19
CA PHE A 26 -6.56 -3.00 0.59
C PHE A 26 -6.57 -4.30 1.40
N GLY A 27 -7.25 -5.31 0.91
CA GLY A 27 -7.34 -6.59 1.61
C GLY A 27 -8.31 -6.55 2.78
N SER A 28 -8.11 -7.45 3.76
CA SER A 28 -9.07 -7.68 4.83
C SER A 28 -9.33 -6.44 5.70
N TYR A 29 -8.31 -5.65 5.99
CA TYR A 29 -8.50 -4.43 6.79
C TYR A 29 -9.31 -3.37 6.05
N ALA A 30 -9.18 -3.31 4.72
CA ALA A 30 -9.99 -2.38 3.94
C ALA A 30 -11.44 -2.84 3.82
N ARG A 31 -11.67 -4.16 3.74
CA ARG A 31 -13.00 -4.72 3.64
C ARG A 31 -13.75 -4.76 4.97
N GLY A 32 -13.02 -4.67 6.08
CA GLY A 32 -13.63 -4.75 7.41
C GLY A 32 -13.79 -6.17 7.93
N ASP A 33 -13.11 -7.15 7.33
CA ASP A 33 -13.20 -8.54 7.76
C ASP A 33 -11.87 -9.09 8.29
N ALA A 34 -10.98 -8.20 8.72
CA ALA A 34 -9.68 -8.59 9.26
C ALA A 34 -9.84 -9.38 10.57
N LYS A 35 -8.93 -10.33 10.77
CA LYS A 35 -8.84 -11.12 11.99
C LYS A 35 -7.56 -10.75 12.72
N GLU A 36 -7.36 -11.28 13.93
CA GLU A 36 -6.21 -10.93 14.75
C GLU A 36 -4.88 -11.23 14.08
N ASP A 37 -4.82 -12.28 13.26
CA ASP A 37 -3.60 -12.64 12.55
C ASP A 37 -3.53 -12.10 11.13
N SER A 38 -4.45 -11.23 10.74
CA SER A 38 -4.43 -10.63 9.41
C SER A 38 -3.31 -9.60 9.30
N ASP A 39 -2.66 -9.58 8.13
CA ASP A 39 -1.64 -8.58 7.82
C ASP A 39 -2.28 -7.35 7.18
N LEU A 40 -1.60 -6.22 7.30
CA LEU A 40 -1.96 -5.04 6.52
C LEU A 40 -1.49 -5.23 5.08
N ASP A 41 -2.30 -4.80 4.13
CA ASP A 41 -1.93 -4.82 2.72
C ASP A 41 -1.95 -3.40 2.17
N PHE A 42 -0.78 -2.93 1.76
CA PHE A 42 -0.65 -1.59 1.18
C PHE A 42 -0.21 -1.67 -0.27
N LEU A 43 -0.80 -0.83 -1.09
CA LEU A 43 -0.34 -0.59 -2.45
C LEU A 43 0.18 0.84 -2.51
N VAL A 44 1.45 1.00 -2.88
CA VAL A 44 2.08 2.30 -3.05
C VAL A 44 2.25 2.55 -4.55
N ILE A 45 1.71 3.65 -5.03
CA ILE A 45 1.79 4.04 -6.43
C ILE A 45 2.69 5.26 -6.55
N GLU A 46 3.78 5.12 -7.30
CA GLU A 46 4.73 6.20 -7.54
C GLU A 46 4.69 6.61 -9.02
N PRO A 47 4.92 7.89 -9.34
CA PRO A 47 4.92 8.32 -10.73
C PRO A 47 5.95 7.59 -11.57
N GLU A 48 7.14 7.38 -11.00
CA GLU A 48 8.24 6.68 -11.66
C GLU A 48 8.85 5.69 -10.70
N LEU A 49 9.33 4.57 -11.24
CA LEU A 49 9.87 3.49 -10.43
C LEU A 49 11.02 2.84 -11.19
N ASN A 50 12.23 2.94 -10.64
CA ASN A 50 13.43 2.39 -11.30
C ASN A 50 13.66 0.94 -10.92
N ASP A 51 13.67 0.62 -9.63
CA ASP A 51 13.92 -0.73 -9.12
C ASP A 51 12.82 -1.08 -8.13
N LYS A 52 11.83 -1.78 -8.62
CA LYS A 52 10.65 -2.14 -7.83
C LYS A 52 11.02 -2.94 -6.57
N PHE A 53 11.91 -3.93 -6.72
CA PHE A 53 12.25 -4.79 -5.61
C PHE A 53 12.95 -4.01 -4.49
N SER A 54 13.92 -3.18 -4.86
CA SER A 54 14.62 -2.35 -3.87
C SER A 54 13.67 -1.39 -3.17
N GLU A 55 12.74 -0.82 -3.91
CA GLU A 55 11.78 0.11 -3.33
C GLU A 55 10.85 -0.60 -2.35
N MET A 56 10.39 -1.80 -2.69
CA MET A 56 9.55 -2.58 -1.79
C MET A 56 10.28 -2.89 -0.47
N VAL A 57 11.54 -3.28 -0.56
CA VAL A 57 12.34 -3.56 0.63
C VAL A 57 12.51 -2.29 1.47
N ARG A 58 12.83 -1.17 0.82
CA ARG A 58 13.01 0.10 1.52
C ARG A 58 11.75 0.51 2.26
N LEU A 59 10.59 0.42 1.61
CA LEU A 59 9.34 0.83 2.22
C LEU A 59 8.90 -0.10 3.35
N ARG A 60 9.16 -1.40 3.23
CA ARG A 60 8.89 -2.31 4.34
C ARG A 60 9.69 -1.95 5.57
N GLN A 61 10.95 -1.55 5.39
CA GLN A 61 11.80 -1.18 6.51
C GLN A 61 11.30 0.07 7.22
N VAL A 62 10.64 0.96 6.52
CA VAL A 62 10.05 2.16 7.09
C VAL A 62 9.01 1.82 8.16
N LEU A 63 8.34 0.67 8.04
CA LEU A 63 7.30 0.25 8.97
C LEU A 63 7.82 -0.51 10.19
N ARG A 64 9.11 -0.82 10.24
CA ARG A 64 9.67 -1.59 11.35
C ARG A 64 9.39 -1.01 12.73
N PRO A 65 9.47 0.31 12.95
CA PRO A 65 9.21 0.87 14.28
C PRO A 65 7.80 0.60 14.78
N LEU A 66 6.84 0.38 13.89
CA LEU A 66 5.46 0.10 14.29
C LEU A 66 5.23 -1.35 14.70
N LYS A 67 6.17 -2.25 14.36
CA LYS A 67 6.10 -3.67 14.71
C LYS A 67 4.80 -4.33 14.26
N VAL A 68 4.36 -4.00 13.04
CA VAL A 68 3.15 -4.57 12.45
C VAL A 68 3.52 -5.47 11.28
N ALA A 69 2.72 -6.52 11.08
CA ALA A 69 2.84 -7.36 9.90
C ALA A 69 2.15 -6.67 8.74
N ALA A 70 2.91 -6.38 7.69
CA ALA A 70 2.38 -5.65 6.55
C ALA A 70 3.06 -6.10 5.26
N ASP A 71 2.26 -6.25 4.21
CA ASP A 71 2.74 -6.45 2.86
C ASP A 71 2.66 -5.12 2.12
N VAL A 72 3.74 -4.77 1.44
CA VAL A 72 3.80 -3.53 0.67
C VAL A 72 4.09 -3.88 -0.79
N LEU A 73 3.14 -3.56 -1.66
CA LEU A 73 3.31 -3.67 -3.10
C LEU A 73 3.59 -2.29 -3.65
N VAL A 74 4.53 -2.20 -4.59
CA VAL A 74 4.90 -0.92 -5.20
C VAL A 74 4.71 -1.03 -6.71
N TYR A 75 4.00 -0.07 -7.28
CA TYR A 75 3.78 0.00 -8.73
C TYR A 75 3.98 1.43 -9.21
N SER A 76 4.43 1.57 -10.46
CA SER A 76 4.44 2.88 -11.10
C SER A 76 3.04 3.20 -11.61
N GLN A 77 2.79 4.49 -11.87
CA GLN A 77 1.49 4.89 -12.42
C GLN A 77 1.23 4.22 -13.77
N ALA A 78 2.27 4.07 -14.59
CA ALA A 78 2.15 3.40 -15.89
C ALA A 78 1.71 1.94 -15.74
N GLU A 79 2.29 1.24 -14.76
CA GLU A 79 1.90 -0.15 -14.50
C GLU A 79 0.46 -0.26 -14.03
N ILE A 80 0.02 0.67 -13.20
CA ILE A 80 -1.37 0.70 -12.73
C ILE A 80 -2.32 0.87 -13.92
N ASN A 81 -2.00 1.77 -14.82
CA ASN A 81 -2.85 2.01 -16.00
C ASN A 81 -2.98 0.77 -16.86
N GLN A 82 -1.92 -0.03 -16.98
CA GLN A 82 -1.93 -1.25 -17.75
C GLN A 82 -2.71 -2.38 -17.08
N GLN A 83 -2.77 -2.40 -15.75
CA GLN A 83 -3.34 -3.52 -15.01
C GLN A 83 -4.80 -3.33 -14.60
N GLN A 84 -5.39 -2.18 -14.87
CA GLN A 84 -6.75 -1.90 -14.40
C GLN A 84 -7.80 -2.86 -14.96
N GLY A 85 -7.54 -3.49 -16.09
CA GLY A 85 -8.48 -4.44 -16.67
C GLY A 85 -8.35 -5.88 -16.19
N SER A 86 -7.37 -6.18 -15.34
CA SER A 86 -7.10 -7.54 -14.90
C SER A 86 -7.89 -7.88 -13.64
N CYS A 87 -8.79 -8.83 -13.74
CA CYS A 87 -9.66 -9.22 -12.62
C CYS A 87 -8.94 -9.99 -11.52
N SER A 88 -7.75 -10.53 -11.80
CA SER A 88 -7.06 -11.42 -10.86
C SER A 88 -5.88 -10.77 -10.18
N SER A 89 -5.56 -9.52 -10.47
CA SER A 89 -4.39 -8.87 -9.90
C SER A 89 -4.71 -8.21 -8.57
N ALA A 90 -3.71 -8.13 -7.68
CA ALA A 90 -3.85 -7.39 -6.43
C ALA A 90 -4.16 -5.91 -6.71
N VAL A 91 -3.64 -5.37 -7.81
CA VAL A 91 -3.91 -3.99 -8.22
C VAL A 91 -5.40 -3.78 -8.49
N TYR A 92 -6.02 -4.73 -9.21
CA TYR A 92 -7.45 -4.65 -9.50
C TYR A 92 -8.27 -4.53 -8.21
N TRP A 93 -8.01 -5.40 -7.25
CA TRP A 93 -8.76 -5.41 -6.00
C TRP A 93 -8.45 -4.18 -5.14
N ALA A 94 -7.19 -3.74 -5.13
CA ALA A 94 -6.81 -2.54 -4.39
C ALA A 94 -7.54 -1.31 -4.93
N MET A 95 -7.68 -1.19 -6.25
CA MET A 95 -8.35 -0.04 -6.84
C MET A 95 -9.86 -0.07 -6.64
N ARG A 96 -10.44 -1.26 -6.51
CA ARG A 96 -11.90 -1.39 -6.32
C ARG A 96 -12.32 -1.31 -4.85
N GLU A 97 -11.58 -1.98 -3.98
CA GLU A 97 -11.97 -2.13 -2.57
C GLU A 97 -11.12 -1.31 -1.64
N GLY A 98 -10.00 -0.80 -2.14
CA GLY A 98 -9.03 -0.12 -1.29
C GLY A 98 -9.46 1.25 -0.83
N LYS A 99 -8.78 1.73 0.20
CA LYS A 99 -8.98 3.07 0.74
C LYS A 99 -7.70 3.86 0.58
N VAL A 100 -7.78 5.02 -0.05
CA VAL A 100 -6.63 5.91 -0.21
C VAL A 100 -6.38 6.61 1.12
N LEU A 101 -5.25 6.32 1.74
CA LEU A 101 -4.91 6.90 3.04
C LEU A 101 -3.86 8.01 2.95
N TYR A 102 -3.19 8.14 1.82
CA TYR A 102 -2.18 9.16 1.60
C TYR A 102 -2.10 9.42 0.10
N ASP A 103 -2.08 10.69 -0.30
CA ASP A 103 -2.04 11.01 -1.73
C ASP A 103 -1.38 12.36 -1.96
N THR A 104 -0.17 12.32 -2.52
CA THR A 104 0.55 13.53 -2.96
C THR A 104 0.94 13.43 -4.43
N ALA A 105 0.40 12.46 -5.17
CA ALA A 105 0.86 12.13 -6.53
C ALA A 105 -0.03 12.70 -7.63
N HIS A 106 -0.84 13.69 -7.34
CA HIS A 106 -1.72 14.28 -8.35
C HIS A 106 -1.32 15.67 -8.78
#